data_abfec1cc8432b8880165247510d9e4ca
#
_entry.id   abfec1cc8432b8880165247510d9e4ca
#
_cell.length_a   1.000
_cell.length_b   1.000
_cell.length_c   1.000
_cell.angle_alpha   90.00
_cell.angle_beta   90.00
_cell.angle_gamma   90.00
#
_symmetry.space_group_name_H-M   'P 1'
#
loop_
_entity.id
_entity.type
_entity.pdbx_description
1 polymer ?
#
loop_
_entity_poly.entity_id
_entity_poly.type
_entity_poly.pdbx_seq_one_letter_code
_entity_poly.pdbx_strand_id
1 'polypeptide(L)'
;MTATQLKGRALDEEIAEHAAHTPYLRPLSQPKFRREQAGLTPAERGTATHLVLQYLDFSNPDVVGQVASLHQRALLTDQQAQAVEVRALERFLSSPLAGEIRKSSRVLREYRFTLLVDARRYDPAAAEGETILLQGVVDCC
;
A
#
# COMPACT_ATOMS: atom_id res chain seq x y z
N MET A 1 -3.77 14.50 -11.78
CA MET A 1 -4.09 13.06 -11.84
C MET A 1 -3.15 12.27 -10.94
N THR A 2 -3.66 11.33 -10.17
CA THR A 2 -2.82 10.42 -9.35
C THR A 2 -2.61 9.09 -10.07
N ALA A 3 -1.55 8.35 -9.73
CA ALA A 3 -1.26 7.04 -10.31
C ALA A 3 -2.43 6.03 -10.11
N THR A 4 -3.15 6.16 -8.99
CA THR A 4 -4.33 5.34 -8.68
C THR A 4 -5.51 5.65 -9.61
N GLN A 5 -5.70 6.90 -10.01
CA GLN A 5 -6.75 7.29 -10.96
C GLN A 5 -6.51 6.75 -12.36
N LEU A 6 -5.24 6.60 -12.78
CA LEU A 6 -4.89 5.99 -14.06
C LEU A 6 -5.13 4.47 -14.11
N LYS A 7 -4.95 3.77 -12.99
CA LYS A 7 -5.24 2.33 -12.90
C LYS A 7 -6.74 1.99 -12.94
N GLY A 8 -7.60 2.88 -12.42
CA GLY A 8 -9.04 2.64 -12.34
C GLY A 8 -9.79 2.85 -13.66
N ARG A 9 -9.24 3.63 -14.59
CA ARG A 9 -10.01 4.09 -15.76
C ARG A 9 -10.47 2.98 -16.70
N ALA A 10 -9.63 1.97 -16.96
CA ALA A 10 -9.99 0.83 -17.80
C ALA A 10 -10.99 -0.14 -17.10
N LEU A 11 -10.87 -0.30 -15.79
CA LEU A 11 -11.78 -1.12 -14.98
C LEU A 11 -13.15 -0.47 -14.82
N ASP A 12 -13.22 0.86 -14.72
CA ASP A 12 -14.46 1.59 -14.55
C ASP A 12 -15.32 1.58 -15.82
N GLU A 13 -14.71 1.61 -17.01
CA GLU A 13 -15.43 1.50 -18.29
C GLU A 13 -16.02 0.09 -18.50
N GLU A 14 -15.25 -0.97 -18.20
CA GLU A 14 -15.70 -2.36 -18.33
C GLU A 14 -16.82 -2.71 -17.33
N ILE A 15 -16.77 -2.14 -16.12
CA ILE A 15 -17.81 -2.29 -15.09
C ILE A 15 -19.08 -1.50 -15.48
N ALA A 16 -18.96 -0.34 -16.11
CA ALA A 16 -20.09 0.47 -16.52
C ALA A 16 -20.92 -0.18 -17.65
N GLU A 17 -20.28 -0.88 -18.58
CA GLU A 17 -20.98 -1.59 -19.67
C GLU A 17 -21.73 -2.84 -19.18
N HIS A 18 -21.29 -3.48 -18.10
CA HIS A 18 -21.92 -4.68 -17.52
C HIS A 18 -22.89 -4.39 -16.36
N ALA A 19 -22.92 -3.16 -15.86
CA ALA A 19 -23.67 -2.77 -14.66
C ALA A 19 -25.16 -2.43 -14.91
N ALA A 20 -25.69 -2.68 -16.12
CA ALA A 20 -27.02 -2.22 -16.51
C ALA A 20 -28.18 -2.83 -15.72
N HIS A 21 -28.02 -3.87 -14.89
CA HIS A 21 -29.17 -4.51 -14.23
C HIS A 21 -28.94 -5.21 -12.88
N THR A 22 -27.92 -4.88 -12.12
CA THR A 22 -27.83 -5.36 -10.73
C THR A 22 -28.04 -4.20 -9.76
N PRO A 23 -29.07 -4.22 -8.91
CA PRO A 23 -29.18 -3.24 -7.84
C PRO A 23 -27.95 -3.42 -6.94
N TYR A 24 -27.04 -2.46 -6.98
CA TYR A 24 -25.85 -2.43 -6.15
C TYR A 24 -26.29 -2.21 -4.70
N LEU A 25 -26.64 -3.29 -4.01
CA LEU A 25 -26.76 -3.29 -2.57
C LEU A 25 -25.34 -3.10 -2.02
N ARG A 26 -24.91 -1.84 -1.86
CA ARG A 26 -23.73 -1.54 -1.04
C ARG A 26 -23.95 -2.22 0.31
N PRO A 27 -23.13 -3.21 0.70
CA PRO A 27 -23.24 -3.75 2.04
C PRO A 27 -23.10 -2.58 3.00
N LEU A 28 -24.13 -2.33 3.80
CA LEU A 28 -24.12 -1.29 4.81
C LEU A 28 -22.86 -1.50 5.66
N SER A 29 -21.99 -0.49 5.71
CA SER A 29 -20.78 -0.55 6.52
C SER A 29 -21.22 -0.82 7.97
N GLN A 30 -20.72 -1.91 8.55
CA GLN A 30 -21.05 -2.26 9.92
C GLN A 30 -20.69 -1.09 10.86
N PRO A 31 -21.55 -0.77 11.84
CA PRO A 31 -21.28 0.26 12.82
C PRO A 31 -19.94 0.03 13.53
N LYS A 32 -19.21 1.11 13.85
CA LYS A 32 -17.86 1.05 14.45
C LYS A 32 -17.78 0.15 15.70
N PHE A 33 -18.80 0.13 16.54
CA PHE A 33 -18.86 -0.69 17.75
C PHE A 33 -18.91 -2.21 17.50
N ARG A 34 -19.37 -2.65 16.31
CA ARG A 34 -19.29 -4.07 15.90
C ARG A 34 -17.92 -4.45 15.33
N ARG A 35 -17.18 -3.48 14.79
CA ARG A 35 -15.83 -3.71 14.27
C ARG A 35 -14.82 -4.00 15.38
N GLU A 36 -14.95 -3.37 16.54
CA GLU A 36 -14.06 -3.58 17.69
C GLU A 36 -14.13 -5.02 18.23
N GLN A 37 -15.26 -5.71 18.05
CA GLN A 37 -15.43 -7.11 18.45
C GLN A 37 -14.99 -8.12 17.39
N ALA A 38 -14.83 -7.70 16.13
CA ALA A 38 -14.52 -8.59 15.00
C ALA A 38 -13.03 -8.69 14.65
N GLY A 39 -12.15 -7.95 15.37
CA GLY A 39 -10.73 -7.82 15.03
C GLY A 39 -10.50 -6.95 13.80
N LEU A 40 -9.26 -6.84 13.37
CA LEU A 40 -8.88 -6.00 12.23
C LEU A 40 -9.38 -6.59 10.91
N THR A 41 -9.89 -5.72 10.05
CA THR A 41 -10.22 -6.05 8.66
C THR A 41 -8.95 -6.38 7.86
N PRO A 42 -9.05 -7.06 6.71
CA PRO A 42 -7.91 -7.32 5.83
C PRO A 42 -7.15 -6.04 5.44
N ALA A 43 -7.87 -4.93 5.19
CA ALA A 43 -7.26 -3.64 4.87
C ALA A 43 -6.49 -3.05 6.06
N GLU A 44 -7.04 -3.13 7.27
CA GLU A 44 -6.36 -2.67 8.49
C GLU A 44 -5.13 -3.51 8.83
N ARG A 45 -5.17 -4.83 8.58
CA ARG A 45 -3.99 -5.70 8.68
C ARG A 45 -2.93 -5.34 7.65
N GLY A 46 -3.33 -5.04 6.42
CA GLY A 46 -2.44 -4.52 5.38
C GLY A 46 -1.76 -3.24 5.82
N THR A 47 -2.51 -2.28 6.35
CA THR A 47 -1.98 -1.01 6.87
C THR A 47 -0.98 -1.24 8.02
N ALA A 48 -1.27 -2.16 8.95
CA ALA A 48 -0.35 -2.49 10.04
C ALA A 48 0.95 -3.10 9.52
N THR A 49 0.86 -4.02 8.55
CA THR A 49 2.04 -4.64 7.93
C THR A 49 2.87 -3.61 7.16
N HIS A 50 2.22 -2.71 6.42
CA HIS A 50 2.89 -1.63 5.71
C HIS A 50 3.63 -0.70 6.68
N LEU A 51 3.00 -0.33 7.79
CA LEU A 51 3.65 0.48 8.84
C LEU A 51 4.88 -0.21 9.42
N VAL A 52 4.82 -1.53 9.65
CA VAL A 52 6.02 -2.28 10.09
C VAL A 52 7.11 -2.22 9.03
N LEU A 53 6.79 -2.47 7.76
CA LEU A 53 7.77 -2.42 6.66
C LEU A 53 8.43 -1.04 6.52
N GLN A 54 7.71 0.04 6.83
CA GLN A 54 8.21 1.40 6.80
C GLN A 54 9.36 1.62 7.81
N TYR A 55 9.33 0.93 8.96
CA TYR A 55 10.31 1.08 10.03
C TYR A 55 11.23 -0.13 10.21
N LEU A 56 10.99 -1.23 9.48
CA LEU A 56 11.72 -2.48 9.62
C LEU A 56 13.21 -2.29 9.29
N ASP A 57 14.08 -2.69 10.20
CA ASP A 57 15.51 -2.83 9.90
C ASP A 57 15.73 -4.13 9.12
N PHE A 58 16.05 -4.00 7.84
CA PHE A 58 16.29 -5.13 6.95
C PHE A 58 17.55 -5.94 7.30
N SER A 59 18.43 -5.40 8.13
CA SER A 59 19.64 -6.09 8.59
C SER A 59 19.43 -6.90 9.86
N ASN A 60 18.33 -6.64 10.57
CA ASN A 60 18.00 -7.34 11.81
C ASN A 60 16.94 -8.44 11.54
N PRO A 61 17.28 -9.73 11.72
CA PRO A 61 16.34 -10.83 11.48
C PRO A 61 15.26 -10.98 12.57
N ASP A 62 15.42 -10.35 13.73
CA ASP A 62 14.45 -10.41 14.84
C ASP A 62 13.20 -9.57 14.56
N VAL A 63 12.32 -10.08 13.72
CA VAL A 63 11.06 -9.41 13.37
C VAL A 63 10.15 -9.24 14.59
N VAL A 64 10.10 -10.23 15.48
CA VAL A 64 9.27 -10.18 16.69
C VAL A 64 9.69 -9.03 17.59
N GLY A 65 10.99 -8.91 17.86
CA GLY A 65 11.54 -7.82 18.66
C GLY A 65 11.30 -6.45 18.01
N GLN A 66 11.41 -6.37 16.68
CA GLN A 66 11.14 -5.12 15.96
C GLN A 66 9.65 -4.71 16.07
N VAL A 67 8.71 -5.63 15.88
CA VAL A 67 7.28 -5.35 16.05
C VAL A 67 6.97 -4.92 17.49
N ALA A 68 7.54 -5.62 18.49
CA ALA A 68 7.38 -5.25 19.90
C ALA A 68 7.93 -3.83 20.19
N SER A 69 9.06 -3.47 19.61
CA SER A 69 9.64 -2.13 19.73
C SER A 69 8.74 -1.05 19.12
N LEU A 70 8.15 -1.30 17.95
CA LEU A 70 7.20 -0.38 17.32
C LEU A 70 5.94 -0.19 18.17
N HIS A 71 5.45 -1.25 18.77
CA HIS A 71 4.33 -1.21 19.71
C HIS A 71 4.69 -0.39 20.96
N GLN A 72 5.84 -0.63 21.59
CA GLN A 72 6.30 0.14 22.76
C GLN A 72 6.46 1.64 22.46
N ARG A 73 6.80 1.98 21.23
CA ARG A 73 6.89 3.37 20.74
C ARG A 73 5.53 3.96 20.37
N ALA A 74 4.43 3.27 20.62
CA ALA A 74 3.06 3.65 20.28
C ALA A 74 2.83 3.91 18.76
N LEU A 75 3.65 3.30 17.90
CA LEU A 75 3.48 3.32 16.43
C LEU A 75 2.48 2.25 15.98
N LEU A 76 2.30 1.20 16.76
CA LEU A 76 1.29 0.15 16.56
C LEU A 76 0.39 0.06 17.78
N THR A 77 -0.90 -0.16 17.56
CA THR A 77 -1.83 -0.56 18.62
C THR A 77 -1.65 -2.03 18.96
N ASP A 78 -2.19 -2.49 20.11
CA ASP A 78 -2.19 -3.92 20.50
C ASP A 78 -2.76 -4.81 19.40
N GLN A 79 -3.91 -4.42 18.83
CA GLN A 79 -4.56 -5.17 17.77
C GLN A 79 -3.73 -5.21 16.49
N GLN A 80 -3.08 -4.11 16.13
CA GLN A 80 -2.21 -4.04 14.97
C GLN A 80 -0.97 -4.92 15.15
N ALA A 81 -0.30 -4.85 16.30
CA ALA A 81 0.87 -5.68 16.59
C ALA A 81 0.56 -7.18 16.54
N GLN A 82 -0.61 -7.58 17.06
CA GLN A 82 -1.08 -8.97 16.99
C GLN A 82 -1.47 -9.43 15.57
N ALA A 83 -1.90 -8.50 14.72
CA ALA A 83 -2.37 -8.81 13.38
C ALA A 83 -1.26 -8.88 12.32
N VAL A 84 -0.05 -8.43 12.65
CA VAL A 84 1.12 -8.48 11.75
C VAL A 84 1.53 -9.93 11.50
N GLU A 85 1.63 -10.31 10.24
CA GLU A 85 2.13 -11.64 9.83
C GLU A 85 3.66 -11.71 9.93
N VAL A 86 4.19 -11.95 11.13
CA VAL A 86 5.63 -12.06 11.40
C VAL A 86 6.32 -13.02 10.43
N ARG A 87 5.74 -14.21 10.19
CA ARG A 87 6.32 -15.21 9.27
C ARG A 87 6.44 -14.72 7.82
N ALA A 88 5.54 -13.85 7.37
CA ALA A 88 5.64 -13.27 6.05
C ALA A 88 6.82 -12.28 5.97
N LEU A 89 7.01 -11.50 7.00
CA LEU A 89 8.16 -10.58 7.12
C LEU A 89 9.49 -11.31 7.24
N GLU A 90 9.56 -12.40 8.00
CA GLU A 90 10.75 -13.27 8.10
C GLU A 90 11.11 -13.87 6.73
N ARG A 91 10.10 -14.39 5.99
CA ARG A 91 10.33 -14.88 4.61
C ARG A 91 10.82 -13.78 3.69
N PHE A 92 10.26 -12.57 3.81
CA PHE A 92 10.71 -11.42 3.04
C PHE A 92 12.18 -11.09 3.37
N LEU A 93 12.55 -10.99 4.64
CA LEU A 93 13.94 -10.73 5.05
C LEU A 93 14.93 -11.79 4.57
N SER A 94 14.46 -13.02 4.40
CA SER A 94 15.26 -14.14 3.87
C SER A 94 15.32 -14.18 2.33
N SER A 95 14.58 -13.32 1.66
CA SER A 95 14.48 -13.31 0.19
C SER A 95 15.70 -12.69 -0.48
N PRO A 96 15.96 -13.04 -1.76
CA PRO A 96 16.99 -12.37 -2.57
C PRO A 96 16.79 -10.85 -2.64
N LEU A 97 15.53 -10.39 -2.74
CA LEU A 97 15.18 -8.97 -2.81
C LEU A 97 15.64 -8.22 -1.55
N ALA A 98 15.37 -8.77 -0.35
CA ALA A 98 15.89 -8.16 0.89
C ALA A 98 17.43 -8.17 0.94
N GLY A 99 18.05 -9.17 0.31
CA GLY A 99 19.50 -9.20 0.11
C GLY A 99 20.01 -8.03 -0.73
N GLU A 100 19.34 -7.71 -1.81
CA GLU A 100 19.68 -6.55 -2.66
C GLU A 100 19.46 -5.23 -1.91
N ILE A 101 18.34 -5.11 -1.18
CA ILE A 101 18.07 -3.92 -0.35
C ILE A 101 19.22 -3.69 0.66
N ARG A 102 19.70 -4.74 1.34
CA ARG A 102 20.80 -4.63 2.32
C ARG A 102 22.13 -4.20 1.69
N LYS A 103 22.36 -4.52 0.42
CA LYS A 103 23.58 -4.10 -0.32
C LYS A 103 23.48 -2.68 -0.83
N SER A 104 22.28 -2.12 -0.91
CA SER A 104 22.06 -0.78 -1.43
C SER A 104 22.72 0.26 -0.52
N SER A 105 23.41 1.23 -1.10
CA SER A 105 24.00 2.35 -0.37
C SER A 105 22.96 3.32 0.19
N ARG A 106 21.75 3.28 -0.34
CA ARG A 106 20.63 4.12 0.06
C ARG A 106 19.31 3.41 -0.17
N VAL A 107 18.46 3.41 0.85
CA VAL A 107 17.09 2.90 0.76
C VAL A 107 16.14 4.04 1.11
N LEU A 108 15.27 4.38 0.19
CA LEU A 108 14.22 5.38 0.39
C LEU A 108 12.91 4.65 0.66
N ARG A 109 12.19 5.11 1.68
CA ARG A 109 10.87 4.57 2.06
C ARG A 109 9.85 5.70 2.00
N GLU A 110 8.63 5.38 1.58
CA GLU A 110 7.56 6.37 1.40
C GLU A 110 8.02 7.55 0.53
N TYR A 111 8.77 7.23 -0.53
CA TYR A 111 9.34 8.24 -1.41
C TYR A 111 8.26 8.87 -2.28
N ARG A 112 7.94 10.12 -2.00
CA ARG A 112 6.99 10.90 -2.79
C ARG A 112 7.65 11.40 -4.05
N PHE A 113 6.96 11.24 -5.18
CA PHE A 113 7.42 11.77 -6.45
C PHE A 113 6.33 12.59 -7.13
N THR A 114 6.79 13.53 -7.94
CA THR A 114 5.96 14.35 -8.82
C THR A 114 6.68 14.47 -10.15
N LEU A 115 6.06 14.01 -11.22
CA LEU A 115 6.62 14.00 -12.56
C LEU A 115 5.66 14.69 -13.52
N LEU A 116 6.22 15.50 -14.45
CA LEU A 116 5.51 15.94 -15.65
C LEU A 116 5.80 14.90 -16.75
N VAL A 117 4.75 14.31 -17.30
CA VAL A 117 4.85 13.33 -18.36
C VAL A 117 4.00 13.75 -19.56
N ASP A 118 4.41 13.38 -20.76
CA ASP A 118 3.67 13.67 -21.98
C ASP A 118 2.26 13.05 -21.88
N ALA A 119 1.23 13.88 -22.09
CA ALA A 119 -0.17 13.44 -22.02
C ALA A 119 -0.51 12.35 -23.03
N ARG A 120 0.15 12.32 -24.18
CA ARG A 120 -0.04 11.32 -25.24
C ARG A 120 0.28 9.88 -24.82
N ARG A 121 1.06 9.70 -23.74
CA ARG A 121 1.30 8.35 -23.16
C ARG A 121 0.02 7.73 -22.59
N TYR A 122 -0.97 8.54 -22.25
CA TYR A 122 -2.20 8.12 -21.57
C TYR A 122 -3.47 8.46 -22.38
N ASP A 123 -3.37 9.48 -23.24
CA ASP A 123 -4.44 9.90 -24.14
C ASP A 123 -3.82 10.24 -25.51
N PRO A 124 -3.96 9.36 -26.53
CA PRO A 124 -3.45 9.62 -27.87
C PRO A 124 -4.04 10.86 -28.54
N ALA A 125 -5.21 11.33 -28.07
CA ALA A 125 -5.87 12.53 -28.60
C ALA A 125 -5.34 13.84 -27.99
N ALA A 126 -4.47 13.77 -26.99
CA ALA A 126 -3.86 14.95 -26.35
C ALA A 126 -3.05 15.77 -27.36
N ALA A 127 -3.06 17.08 -27.18
CA ALA A 127 -2.31 17.99 -28.01
C ALA A 127 -0.78 17.80 -27.88
N GLU A 128 -0.04 18.22 -28.90
CA GLU A 128 1.43 18.18 -28.86
C GLU A 128 1.96 19.13 -27.79
N GLY A 129 2.86 18.62 -26.93
CA GLY A 129 3.42 19.38 -25.82
C GLY A 129 2.51 19.47 -24.59
N GLU A 130 1.32 18.89 -24.63
CA GLU A 130 0.47 18.78 -23.45
C GLU A 130 1.09 17.81 -22.46
N THR A 131 1.13 18.21 -21.18
CA THR A 131 1.69 17.41 -20.09
C THR A 131 0.67 17.16 -18.99
N ILE A 132 0.78 16.01 -18.36
CA ILE A 132 0.04 15.69 -17.13
C ILE A 132 0.99 15.57 -15.96
N LEU A 133 0.50 16.00 -14.79
CA LEU A 133 1.20 15.82 -13.52
C LEU A 133 0.90 14.45 -12.96
N LEU A 134 1.93 13.60 -12.88
CA LEU A 134 1.87 12.29 -12.23
C LEU A 134 2.48 12.41 -10.83
N GLN A 135 1.68 12.09 -9.82
CA GLN A 135 2.10 12.09 -8.42
C GLN A 135 1.87 10.72 -7.79
N GLY A 136 2.77 10.33 -6.92
CA GLY A 136 2.64 9.06 -6.21
C GLY A 136 3.61 8.95 -5.04
N VAL A 137 3.52 7.79 -4.38
CA VAL A 137 4.45 7.38 -3.34
C VAL A 137 4.97 6.00 -3.71
N VAL A 138 6.28 5.81 -3.58
CA VAL A 138 6.94 4.50 -3.72
C VAL A 138 7.26 4.01 -2.32
N ASP A 139 6.76 2.84 -1.96
CA ASP A 139 6.90 2.30 -0.60
C ASP A 139 8.36 2.05 -0.23
N CYS A 140 9.15 1.55 -1.19
CA CYS A 140 10.59 1.31 -1.02
C CYS A 140 11.30 1.35 -2.37
N CYS A 141 12.41 2.06 -2.46
CA CYS A 141 13.28 2.10 -3.64
C CYS A 141 14.75 2.35 -3.26
#